data_e1ca2f3ed1ae62ab2a7aafdd80dcfba2
#
_entry.id   e1ca2f3ed1ae62ab2a7aafdd80dcfba2
#
_cell.length_a   1.000
_cell.length_b   1.000
_cell.length_c   1.000
_cell.angle_alpha   90.00
_cell.angle_beta   90.00
_cell.angle_gamma   90.00
#
_symmetry.space_group_name_H-M   'P 1'
#
loop_
_entity.id
_entity.type
_entity.pdbx_description
1 polymer ?
#
loop_
_entity_poly.entity_id
_entity_poly.type
_entity_poly.pdbx_seq_one_letter_code
_entity_poly.pdbx_strand_id
1 'polypeptide(L)'
;MIKTYRKKPVEIEAVQWNGANFAECKEFCDEKIMHCSKMNNLLISTLEGDMYAYVNDYIIKGVKGEFYTCKPDVFESIYEEVERSK
;
A
#
# COMPACT_ATOMS: atom_id res chain seq x y z
N MET A 1 24.18 -20.95 -2.85
CA MET A 1 24.28 -21.02 -1.39
C MET A 1 23.14 -20.25 -0.74
N ILE A 2 22.45 -20.87 0.19
CA ILE A 2 21.34 -20.25 0.89
C ILE A 2 21.90 -19.45 2.08
N LYS A 3 21.50 -18.21 2.20
CA LYS A 3 21.89 -17.33 3.31
C LYS A 3 20.64 -16.71 3.92
N THR A 4 20.72 -16.35 5.19
CA THR A 4 19.63 -15.65 5.86
C THR A 4 19.83 -14.16 5.74
N TYR A 5 18.76 -13.45 5.36
CA TYR A 5 18.81 -12.00 5.20
C TYR A 5 17.80 -11.36 6.13
N ARG A 6 18.14 -10.17 6.61
CA ARG A 6 17.22 -9.33 7.38
C ARG A 6 16.92 -8.09 6.59
N LYS A 7 15.64 -7.74 6.53
CA LYS A 7 15.24 -6.50 5.87
C LYS A 7 15.78 -5.30 6.66
N LYS A 8 16.44 -4.40 5.97
CA LYS A 8 16.94 -3.17 6.60
C LYS A 8 15.79 -2.31 7.08
N PRO A 9 15.92 -1.62 8.22
CA PRO A 9 14.88 -0.73 8.70
C PRO A 9 14.79 0.50 7.80
N VAL A 10 13.76 0.51 6.94
CA VAL A 10 13.52 1.58 5.99
C VAL A 10 12.10 2.09 6.21
N GLU A 11 11.96 3.41 6.32
CA GLU A 11 10.64 4.02 6.41
C GLU A 11 9.98 4.01 5.05
N ILE A 12 8.68 3.70 5.03
CA ILE A 12 7.86 3.73 3.83
C ILE A 12 6.61 4.54 4.12
N GLU A 13 5.94 4.96 3.06
CA GLU A 13 4.63 5.57 3.20
C GLU A 13 3.56 4.55 2.85
N ALA A 14 2.42 4.63 3.51
CA ALA A 14 1.32 3.72 3.24
C ALA A 14 0.00 4.40 3.55
N VAL A 15 -1.04 3.96 2.87
CA VAL A 15 -2.41 4.36 3.14
C VAL A 15 -3.27 3.11 3.21
N GLN A 16 -4.24 3.10 4.12
CA GLN A 16 -5.16 1.97 4.21
C GLN A 16 -6.45 2.32 3.46
N TRP A 17 -6.86 1.42 2.58
CA TRP A 17 -8.13 1.55 1.89
C TRP A 17 -9.24 1.10 2.86
N ASN A 18 -10.06 2.04 3.31
CA ASN A 18 -11.11 1.71 4.30
C ASN A 18 -12.49 1.58 3.68
N GLY A 19 -12.58 1.61 2.37
CA GLY A 19 -13.86 1.51 1.67
C GLY A 19 -14.54 2.84 1.41
N ALA A 20 -14.01 3.94 1.96
CA ALA A 20 -14.63 5.26 1.84
C ALA A 20 -13.64 6.38 1.51
N ASN A 21 -12.34 6.10 1.50
CA ASN A 21 -11.33 7.14 1.31
C ASN A 21 -10.67 7.09 -0.07
N PHE A 22 -11.48 6.98 -1.12
CA PHE A 22 -10.95 6.86 -2.48
C PHE A 22 -10.08 8.06 -2.87
N ALA A 23 -10.51 9.28 -2.55
CA ALA A 23 -9.77 10.48 -2.94
C ALA A 23 -8.37 10.48 -2.32
N GLU A 24 -8.25 10.08 -1.07
CA GLU A 24 -6.96 9.98 -0.39
C GLU A 24 -6.06 8.95 -1.06
N CYS A 25 -6.60 7.78 -1.36
CA CYS A 25 -5.84 6.72 -2.00
C CYS A 25 -5.43 7.11 -3.42
N LYS A 26 -6.32 7.80 -4.13
CA LYS A 26 -6.05 8.25 -5.50
C LYS A 26 -4.89 9.24 -5.53
N GLU A 27 -4.89 10.20 -4.62
CA GLU A 27 -3.80 11.16 -4.51
C GLU A 27 -2.49 10.45 -4.16
N PHE A 28 -2.55 9.52 -3.22
CA PHE A 28 -1.38 8.75 -2.79
C PHE A 28 -0.76 7.96 -3.96
N CYS A 29 -1.59 7.43 -4.84
CA CYS A 29 -1.15 6.59 -5.95
C CYS A 29 -0.92 7.36 -7.25
N ASP A 30 -0.72 8.67 -7.19
CA ASP A 30 -0.45 9.52 -8.35
C ASP A 30 -1.54 9.37 -9.42
N GLU A 31 -2.79 9.27 -9.00
CA GLU A 31 -3.98 9.16 -9.87
C GLU A 31 -4.07 7.83 -10.65
N LYS A 32 -3.21 6.87 -10.36
CA LYS A 32 -3.14 5.61 -11.13
C LYS A 32 -4.02 4.51 -10.56
N ILE A 33 -5.16 4.88 -9.98
CA ILE A 33 -6.09 3.90 -9.43
C ILE A 33 -7.50 4.15 -9.92
N MET A 34 -8.31 3.09 -9.90
CA MET A 34 -9.73 3.14 -10.22
C MET A 34 -10.51 2.46 -9.11
N HIS A 35 -11.70 2.97 -8.84
CA HIS A 35 -12.59 2.37 -7.86
C HIS A 35 -13.56 1.42 -8.56
N CYS A 36 -13.56 0.17 -8.15
CA CYS A 36 -14.48 -0.84 -8.66
C CYS A 36 -15.66 -0.95 -7.70
N SER A 37 -16.74 -0.26 -8.01
CA SER A 37 -17.86 -0.10 -7.09
C SER A 37 -18.55 -1.42 -6.74
N LYS A 38 -18.57 -2.36 -7.68
CA LYS A 38 -19.25 -3.64 -7.47
C LYS A 38 -18.71 -4.42 -6.28
N MET A 39 -17.40 -4.43 -6.10
CA MET A 39 -16.75 -5.14 -5.01
C MET A 39 -16.10 -4.19 -4.00
N ASN A 40 -16.26 -2.92 -4.21
CA ASN A 40 -15.67 -1.86 -3.39
C ASN A 40 -14.15 -2.04 -3.20
N ASN A 41 -13.47 -2.45 -4.27
CA ASN A 41 -12.01 -2.57 -4.24
C ASN A 41 -11.39 -1.53 -5.17
N LEU A 42 -10.08 -1.40 -5.10
CA LEU A 42 -9.31 -0.48 -5.93
C LEU A 42 -8.46 -1.29 -6.89
N LEU A 43 -8.39 -0.82 -8.13
CA LEU A 43 -7.46 -1.35 -9.13
C LEU A 43 -6.32 -0.37 -9.27
N ILE A 44 -5.11 -0.84 -9.02
CA ILE A 44 -3.91 -0.01 -9.08
C ILE A 44 -3.08 -0.44 -10.28
N SER A 45 -2.84 0.49 -11.21
CA SER A 45 -2.05 0.21 -12.41
C SER A 45 -0.58 0.49 -12.13
N THR A 46 0.27 -0.52 -12.32
CA THR A 46 1.71 -0.38 -12.13
C THR A 46 2.45 -0.87 -13.37
N LEU A 47 3.74 -0.56 -13.43
CA LEU A 47 4.57 -1.02 -14.55
C LEU A 47 4.68 -2.55 -14.60
N GLU A 48 4.49 -3.21 -13.48
CA GLU A 48 4.58 -4.66 -13.39
C GLU A 48 3.24 -5.34 -13.57
N GLY A 49 2.18 -4.57 -13.84
CA GLY A 49 0.84 -5.08 -14.00
C GLY A 49 -0.12 -4.44 -13.01
N ASP A 50 -1.37 -4.87 -13.10
CA ASP A 50 -2.42 -4.36 -12.23
C ASP A 50 -2.50 -5.17 -10.95
N MET A 51 -2.87 -4.50 -9.86
CA MET A 51 -3.11 -5.16 -8.59
C MET A 51 -4.35 -4.60 -7.95
N TYR A 52 -4.95 -5.37 -7.05
CA TYR A 52 -6.18 -4.97 -6.36
C TYR A 52 -5.93 -4.74 -4.88
N ALA A 53 -6.56 -3.70 -4.35
CA ALA A 53 -6.61 -3.46 -2.91
C ALA A 53 -8.06 -3.66 -2.46
N TYR A 54 -8.27 -4.55 -1.50
CA TYR A 54 -9.58 -4.80 -0.92
C TYR A 54 -9.76 -3.97 0.34
N VAL A 55 -10.98 -3.86 0.82
CA VAL A 55 -11.24 -3.05 2.01
C VAL A 55 -10.34 -3.51 3.16
N ASN A 56 -9.68 -2.55 3.79
CA ASN A 56 -8.70 -2.69 4.87
C ASN A 56 -7.28 -3.06 4.42
N ASP A 57 -7.07 -3.37 3.14
CA ASP A 57 -5.71 -3.57 2.64
C ASP A 57 -4.94 -2.25 2.68
N TYR A 58 -3.64 -2.35 2.90
CA TYR A 58 -2.74 -1.21 2.82
C TYR A 58 -2.15 -1.11 1.42
N ILE A 59 -1.96 0.11 0.96
CA ILE A 59 -1.21 0.40 -0.26
C ILE A 59 0.09 1.03 0.20
N ILE A 60 1.21 0.44 -0.20
CA ILE A 60 2.54 0.87 0.22
C ILE A 60 3.25 1.52 -0.95
N LYS A 61 3.90 2.67 -0.69
CA LYS A 61 4.81 3.28 -1.64
C LYS A 61 6.23 2.96 -1.20
N GLY A 62 6.93 2.18 -2.00
CA GLY A 62 8.28 1.79 -1.70
C GLY A 62 9.29 2.89 -1.93
N VAL A 63 10.54 2.62 -1.60
CA VAL A 63 11.62 3.63 -1.65
C VAL A 63 11.90 4.15 -3.05
N LYS A 64 11.53 3.38 -4.07
CA LYS A 64 11.71 3.79 -5.46
C LYS A 64 10.44 4.36 -6.07
N GLY A 65 9.42 4.61 -5.25
CA GLY A 65 8.13 5.12 -5.72
C GLY A 65 7.20 4.06 -6.28
N GLU A 66 7.56 2.79 -6.19
CA GLU A 66 6.71 1.70 -6.64
C GLU A 66 5.60 1.45 -5.62
N PHE A 67 4.47 0.92 -6.12
CA PHE A 67 3.30 0.65 -5.27
C PHE A 67 3.07 -0.86 -5.17
N TYR A 68 2.63 -1.31 -4.00
CA TYR A 68 2.15 -2.66 -3.81
C TYR A 68 1.16 -2.72 -2.64
N THR A 69 0.37 -3.78 -2.62
CA THR A 69 -0.67 -3.96 -1.60
C THR A 69 -0.22 -4.95 -0.55
N CYS A 70 -0.79 -4.82 0.64
CA CYS A 70 -0.45 -5.70 1.75
C CYS A 70 -1.69 -5.91 2.60
N LYS A 71 -1.91 -7.15 3.03
CA LYS A 71 -3.03 -7.46 3.91
C LYS A 71 -2.84 -6.79 5.27
N PRO A 72 -3.93 -6.37 5.93
CA PRO A 72 -3.81 -5.59 7.16
C PRO A 72 -3.09 -6.33 8.28
N ASP A 73 -3.35 -7.62 8.46
CA ASP A 73 -2.68 -8.39 9.51
C ASP A 73 -1.19 -8.54 9.25
N VAL A 74 -0.81 -8.76 8.00
CA VAL A 74 0.60 -8.86 7.60
C VAL A 74 1.27 -7.51 7.77
N PHE A 75 0.63 -6.45 7.32
CA PHE A 75 1.18 -5.10 7.44
C PHE A 75 1.46 -4.75 8.88
N GLU A 76 0.49 -5.00 9.76
CA GLU A 76 0.59 -4.63 11.17
C GLU A 76 1.63 -5.46 11.91
N SER A 77 1.98 -6.63 11.40
CA SER A 77 3.03 -7.45 12.00
C SER A 77 4.44 -7.01 11.58
N ILE A 78 4.56 -6.28 10.47
CA ILE A 78 5.86 -5.89 9.91
C ILE A 78 6.18 -4.42 10.19
N TYR A 79 5.17 -3.57 10.12
CA TYR A 79 5.35 -2.12 10.19
C TYR A 79 4.68 -1.53 11.42
N GLU A 80 5.25 -0.45 11.92
CA GLU A 80 4.62 0.36 12.96
C GLU A 80 4.63 1.82 12.52
N GLU A 81 3.61 2.55 12.94
CA GLU A 81 3.50 3.95 12.59
C GLU A 81 4.59 4.76 13.28
N VAL A 82 5.25 5.62 12.50
CA VAL A 82 6.26 6.54 13.04
C VAL A 82 5.59 7.89 13.25
N GLU A 83 5.53 8.33 14.50
CA GLU A 83 5.00 9.65 14.82
C GLU A 83 6.12 10.68 14.71
N ARG A 84 5.82 11.75 14.00
CA ARG A 84 6.80 12.81 13.82
C ARG A 84 6.36 14.04 14.60
N SER A 85 7.24 14.50 15.47
CA SER A 85 7.05 15.75 16.17
C SER A 85 7.17 16.90 15.19
N LYS A 86 6.34 17.91 15.41
CA LYS A 86 6.40 19.13 14.60
C LYS A 86 7.15 20.22 15.34
#